data_b7a9c314b2e0582d62b9fca1f5ad4b19
#
_entry.id   b7a9c314b2e0582d62b9fca1f5ad4b19
#
_cell.length_a   1.000
_cell.length_b   1.000
_cell.length_c   1.000
_cell.angle_alpha   90.00
_cell.angle_beta   90.00
_cell.angle_gamma   90.00
#
_symmetry.space_group_name_H-M   'P 1'
#
loop_
_entity.id
_entity.type
_entity.pdbx_description
1 polymer ?
#
loop_
_entity_poly.entity_id
_entity_poly.type
_entity_poly.pdbx_seq_one_letter_code
_entity_poly.pdbx_strand_id
1 'polypeptide(L)'
;GSYEELKSKISGEYENFFKLAKENKMQIVKIWHYLPQLLKKHSNGKTNYSLLCEARENIYKQYYNDIEFPAATAIGIEGNKILIYFLASLCKTYDAIENERQVSAYNYPQSIFLEKPMFSRAIKFSSKGSTDKKIVISGTASIRGYKSMHEREVIKQLDESIKNYKMFIELDKNISNVSRVYLSKSQVYKYADIIKILNKNFSKNKYILMQGELCRKELLVEIEGIANV
;
A
#
# COMPACT_ATOMS: atom_id res chain seq x y z
N GLY A 1 -13.68 9.93 17.88
CA GLY A 1 -12.66 9.81 18.92
C GLY A 1 -11.53 10.81 18.75
N SER A 2 -10.75 11.04 19.80
CA SER A 2 -9.55 11.87 19.73
C SER A 2 -8.46 11.21 18.89
N TYR A 3 -7.42 11.98 18.52
CA TYR A 3 -6.24 11.45 17.82
C TYR A 3 -5.59 10.29 18.59
N GLU A 4 -5.38 10.46 19.89
CA GLU A 4 -4.73 9.44 20.74
C GLU A 4 -5.60 8.19 20.95
N GLU A 5 -6.92 8.35 21.07
CA GLU A 5 -7.84 7.21 21.17
C GLU A 5 -7.81 6.38 19.88
N LEU A 6 -7.82 7.03 18.72
CA LEU A 6 -7.77 6.34 17.43
C LEU A 6 -6.42 5.64 17.24
N LYS A 7 -5.33 6.30 17.60
CA LYS A 7 -3.97 5.74 17.55
C LYS A 7 -3.85 4.51 18.44
N SER A 8 -4.36 4.58 19.68
CA SER A 8 -4.36 3.45 20.62
C SER A 8 -5.12 2.25 20.06
N LYS A 9 -6.31 2.48 19.47
CA LYS A 9 -7.10 1.41 18.83
C LYS A 9 -6.33 0.74 17.69
N ILE A 10 -5.74 1.53 16.79
CA ILE A 10 -4.96 0.98 15.67
C ILE A 10 -3.74 0.21 16.19
N SER A 11 -3.02 0.74 17.18
CA SER A 11 -1.87 0.05 17.77
C SER A 11 -2.26 -1.27 18.41
N GLY A 12 -3.39 -1.32 19.12
CA GLY A 12 -3.91 -2.55 19.73
C GLY A 12 -4.25 -3.62 18.69
N GLU A 13 -4.88 -3.25 17.58
CA GLU A 13 -5.16 -4.20 16.50
C GLU A 13 -3.88 -4.75 15.85
N TYR A 14 -2.89 -3.88 15.63
CA TYR A 14 -1.57 -4.32 15.15
C TYR A 14 -0.91 -5.30 16.12
N GLU A 15 -0.87 -4.97 17.40
CA GLU A 15 -0.28 -5.82 18.44
C GLU A 15 -0.93 -7.20 18.46
N ASN A 16 -2.27 -7.26 18.45
CA ASN A 16 -3.02 -8.52 18.39
C ASN A 16 -2.64 -9.37 17.17
N PHE A 17 -2.58 -8.77 16.00
CA PHE A 17 -2.22 -9.48 14.76
C PHE A 17 -0.78 -9.95 14.76
N PHE A 18 0.16 -9.12 15.20
CA PHE A 18 1.57 -9.50 15.25
C PHE A 18 1.83 -10.61 16.26
N LYS A 19 1.17 -10.55 17.43
CA LYS A 19 1.20 -11.61 18.43
C LYS A 19 0.67 -12.91 17.85
N LEU A 20 -0.52 -12.89 17.24
CA LEU A 20 -1.14 -14.05 16.60
C LEU A 20 -0.24 -14.66 15.50
N ALA A 21 0.34 -13.82 14.65
CA ALA A 21 1.25 -14.28 13.60
C ALA A 21 2.49 -14.95 14.20
N LYS A 22 3.09 -14.36 15.24
CA LYS A 22 4.26 -14.90 15.93
C LYS A 22 3.96 -16.23 16.62
N GLU A 23 2.84 -16.34 17.34
CA GLU A 23 2.40 -17.57 18.00
C GLU A 23 2.20 -18.72 17.01
N ASN A 24 1.71 -18.41 15.81
CA ASN A 24 1.51 -19.37 14.73
C ASN A 24 2.71 -19.52 13.78
N LYS A 25 3.86 -18.90 14.09
CA LYS A 25 5.08 -18.93 13.27
C LYS A 25 4.86 -18.43 11.84
N MET A 26 3.89 -17.54 11.65
CA MET A 26 3.57 -16.91 10.37
C MET A 26 4.33 -15.60 10.20
N GLN A 27 4.65 -15.25 8.96
CA GLN A 27 5.14 -13.93 8.58
C GLN A 27 4.01 -13.12 7.98
N ILE A 28 3.88 -11.85 8.40
CA ILE A 28 2.92 -10.92 7.81
C ILE A 28 3.47 -10.45 6.48
N VAL A 29 2.75 -10.73 5.42
CA VAL A 29 3.17 -10.48 4.04
C VAL A 29 2.66 -9.14 3.54
N LYS A 30 1.39 -8.82 3.86
CA LYS A 30 0.77 -7.55 3.45
C LYS A 30 -0.30 -7.10 4.44
N ILE A 31 -0.44 -5.78 4.57
CA ILE A 31 -1.45 -5.14 5.41
C ILE A 31 -2.22 -4.11 4.57
N TRP A 32 -3.55 -4.16 4.62
CA TRP A 32 -4.45 -3.18 4.00
C TRP A 32 -5.13 -2.34 5.07
N HIS A 33 -5.17 -1.05 4.84
CA HIS A 33 -5.78 -0.08 5.74
C HIS A 33 -6.80 0.74 4.97
N TYR A 34 -8.03 0.74 5.45
CA TYR A 34 -9.10 1.58 4.94
C TYR A 34 -9.59 2.46 6.08
N LEU A 35 -9.25 3.74 6.02
CA LEU A 35 -9.53 4.71 7.06
C LEU A 35 -10.46 5.81 6.56
N PRO A 36 -11.50 6.18 7.32
CA PRO A 36 -12.27 7.37 7.00
C PRO A 36 -11.41 8.63 7.07
N GLN A 37 -11.62 9.54 6.10
CA GLN A 37 -11.00 10.85 6.11
C GLN A 37 -9.45 10.76 6.31
N LEU A 38 -8.78 9.97 5.48
CA LEU A 38 -7.35 9.65 5.62
C LEU A 38 -6.46 10.89 5.79
N LEU A 39 -6.79 11.98 5.08
CA LEU A 39 -6.03 13.24 5.10
C LEU A 39 -6.63 14.31 6.04
N LYS A 40 -7.63 13.97 6.87
CA LYS A 40 -8.18 14.90 7.86
C LYS A 40 -7.09 15.29 8.86
N LYS A 41 -6.87 16.59 9.00
CA LYS A 41 -5.95 17.16 10.00
C LYS A 41 -6.61 17.28 11.37
N HIS A 42 -5.86 16.95 12.38
CA HIS A 42 -6.17 17.17 13.79
C HIS A 42 -5.59 18.50 14.30
N SER A 43 -5.92 18.89 15.53
CA SER A 43 -5.42 20.12 16.16
C SER A 43 -3.91 20.21 16.29
N ASN A 44 -3.23 19.06 16.35
CA ASN A 44 -1.75 18.94 16.35
C ASN A 44 -1.13 19.03 14.96
N GLY A 45 -1.91 19.30 13.91
CA GLY A 45 -1.48 19.41 12.52
C GLY A 45 -1.27 18.07 11.79
N LYS A 46 -1.34 16.94 12.50
CA LYS A 46 -1.19 15.60 11.93
C LYS A 46 -2.46 15.08 11.29
N THR A 47 -2.33 14.19 10.32
CA THR A 47 -3.46 13.55 9.63
C THR A 47 -3.80 12.18 10.22
N ASN A 48 -4.94 11.59 9.83
CA ASN A 48 -5.24 10.19 10.13
C ASN A 48 -4.19 9.25 9.51
N TYR A 49 -3.60 9.63 8.37
CA TYR A 49 -2.49 8.88 7.78
C TYR A 49 -1.21 8.97 8.64
N SER A 50 -0.88 10.15 9.15
CA SER A 50 0.23 10.32 10.10
C SER A 50 0.06 9.44 11.33
N LEU A 51 -1.15 9.42 11.88
CA LEU A 51 -1.52 8.58 13.02
C LEU A 51 -1.30 7.10 12.74
N LEU A 52 -1.74 6.62 11.56
CA LEU A 52 -1.49 5.25 11.13
C LEU A 52 0.01 4.94 11.04
N CYS A 53 0.81 5.87 10.49
CA CYS A 53 2.26 5.70 10.37
C CYS A 53 2.92 5.61 11.76
N GLU A 54 2.53 6.47 12.71
CA GLU A 54 3.04 6.41 14.09
C GLU A 54 2.67 5.11 14.81
N ALA A 55 1.39 4.70 14.73
CA ALA A 55 0.94 3.47 15.35
C ALA A 55 1.73 2.26 14.84
N ARG A 56 1.93 2.20 13.53
CA ARG A 56 2.69 1.14 12.86
C ARG A 56 4.17 1.15 13.24
N GLU A 57 4.81 2.31 13.24
CA GLU A 57 6.22 2.44 13.61
C GLU A 57 6.50 1.92 15.02
N ASN A 58 5.63 2.25 15.97
CA ASN A 58 5.76 1.81 17.36
C ASN A 58 5.72 0.28 17.49
N ILE A 59 4.83 -0.37 16.75
CA ILE A 59 4.73 -1.83 16.76
C ILE A 59 5.90 -2.47 16.01
N TYR A 60 6.28 -1.92 14.84
CA TYR A 60 7.37 -2.49 14.05
C TYR A 60 8.71 -2.48 14.79
N LYS A 61 8.99 -1.47 15.62
CA LYS A 61 10.17 -1.44 16.48
C LYS A 61 10.25 -2.60 17.49
N GLN A 62 9.10 -3.21 17.82
CA GLN A 62 9.05 -4.34 18.76
C GLN A 62 9.17 -5.71 18.06
N TYR A 63 8.75 -5.80 16.80
CA TYR A 63 8.64 -7.07 16.08
C TYR A 63 9.65 -7.26 14.95
N TYR A 64 10.23 -6.18 14.43
CA TYR A 64 11.22 -6.22 13.36
C TYR A 64 12.56 -5.65 13.83
N ASN A 65 13.61 -6.47 13.72
CA ASN A 65 14.98 -6.03 13.99
C ASN A 65 15.63 -5.44 12.74
N ASP A 66 15.12 -5.78 11.55
CA ASP A 66 15.66 -5.42 10.24
C ASP A 66 14.63 -4.70 9.37
N ILE A 67 15.07 -4.19 8.21
CA ILE A 67 14.32 -3.33 7.29
C ILE A 67 13.39 -4.14 6.36
N GLU A 68 12.96 -5.33 6.74
CA GLU A 68 12.04 -6.18 5.96
C GLU A 68 10.58 -6.01 6.40
N PHE A 69 10.03 -4.82 6.15
CA PHE A 69 8.64 -4.53 6.49
C PHE A 69 7.66 -5.20 5.53
N PRO A 70 6.46 -5.58 5.99
CA PRO A 70 5.40 -6.07 5.11
C PRO A 70 5.07 -5.07 4.01
N ALA A 71 4.53 -5.56 2.89
CA ALA A 71 3.87 -4.70 1.93
C ALA A 71 2.65 -4.02 2.57
N ALA A 72 2.30 -2.82 2.12
CA ALA A 72 1.14 -2.12 2.68
C ALA A 72 0.41 -1.25 1.66
N THR A 73 -0.88 -1.06 1.90
CA THR A 73 -1.75 -0.13 1.19
C THR A 73 -2.58 0.65 2.22
N ALA A 74 -2.73 1.96 2.04
CA ALA A 74 -3.55 2.80 2.90
C ALA A 74 -4.43 3.73 2.08
N ILE A 75 -5.75 3.53 2.17
CA ILE A 75 -6.76 4.21 1.37
C ILE A 75 -7.80 4.87 2.27
N GLY A 76 -8.11 6.11 1.98
CA GLY A 76 -9.22 6.80 2.61
C GLY A 76 -10.55 6.36 2.01
N ILE A 77 -11.51 6.08 2.87
CA ILE A 77 -12.85 5.62 2.50
C ILE A 77 -13.94 6.52 3.07
N GLU A 78 -15.13 6.43 2.51
CA GLU A 78 -16.33 7.05 3.08
C GLU A 78 -16.84 6.23 4.29
N GLY A 79 -17.55 6.89 5.20
CA GLY A 79 -18.10 6.26 6.40
C GLY A 79 -17.33 6.61 7.67
N ASN A 80 -17.53 5.81 8.72
CA ASN A 80 -16.99 6.07 10.06
C ASN A 80 -16.29 4.86 10.69
N LYS A 81 -16.13 3.77 9.95
CA LYS A 81 -15.45 2.55 10.42
C LYS A 81 -14.08 2.42 9.79
N ILE A 82 -13.13 1.95 10.57
CA ILE A 82 -11.79 1.56 10.10
C ILE A 82 -11.84 0.07 9.78
N LEU A 83 -11.22 -0.29 8.67
CA LEU A 83 -10.97 -1.69 8.31
C LEU A 83 -9.46 -1.87 8.12
N ILE A 84 -8.87 -2.76 8.91
CA ILE A 84 -7.49 -3.22 8.74
C ILE A 84 -7.53 -4.74 8.62
N TYR A 85 -6.88 -5.27 7.59
CA TYR A 85 -6.73 -6.72 7.46
C TYR A 85 -5.33 -7.09 6.97
N PHE A 86 -4.93 -8.30 7.30
CA PHE A 86 -3.57 -8.80 7.17
C PHE A 86 -3.56 -10.07 6.35
N LEU A 87 -2.56 -10.20 5.51
CA LEU A 87 -2.17 -11.47 4.91
C LEU A 87 -0.93 -11.98 5.61
N ALA A 88 -1.04 -13.13 6.25
CA ALA A 88 0.08 -13.82 6.87
C ALA A 88 0.22 -15.23 6.30
N SER A 89 1.43 -15.76 6.28
CA SER A 89 1.72 -17.09 5.74
C SER A 89 2.83 -17.78 6.53
N LEU A 90 2.80 -19.11 6.57
CA LEU A 90 3.94 -19.94 6.91
C LEU A 90 4.91 -19.92 5.72
N CYS A 91 5.76 -18.91 5.66
CA CYS A 91 6.65 -18.72 4.53
C CYS A 91 7.80 -19.73 4.54
N LYS A 92 8.11 -20.28 3.35
CA LYS A 92 9.37 -20.97 3.04
C LYS A 92 10.42 -19.95 2.60
N THR A 93 10.01 -18.96 1.78
CA THR A 93 10.83 -17.82 1.38
C THR A 93 10.04 -16.53 1.62
N TYR A 94 10.75 -15.46 1.96
CA TYR A 94 10.18 -14.14 2.19
C TYR A 94 11.24 -13.08 1.85
N ASP A 95 11.03 -12.35 0.76
CA ASP A 95 11.98 -11.38 0.24
C ASP A 95 11.27 -10.02 0.08
N ALA A 96 11.74 -9.00 0.80
CA ALA A 96 11.31 -7.63 0.60
C ALA A 96 11.95 -7.06 -0.67
N ILE A 97 11.14 -6.48 -1.55
CA ILE A 97 11.58 -5.94 -2.82
C ILE A 97 11.27 -4.45 -2.86
N GLU A 98 12.29 -3.66 -3.17
CA GLU A 98 12.16 -2.22 -3.39
C GLU A 98 12.12 -1.88 -4.88
N ASN A 99 11.77 -0.64 -5.21
CA ASN A 99 11.62 -0.16 -6.57
C ASN A 99 12.75 0.82 -6.90
N GLU A 100 13.58 0.51 -7.88
CA GLU A 100 14.70 1.37 -8.29
C GLU A 100 14.27 2.79 -8.71
N ARG A 101 13.02 2.97 -9.11
CA ARG A 101 12.46 4.28 -9.47
C ARG A 101 12.05 5.13 -8.26
N GLN A 102 12.00 4.52 -7.06
CA GLN A 102 11.48 5.13 -5.83
C GLN A 102 12.46 4.95 -4.68
N VAL A 103 12.55 5.92 -3.81
CA VAL A 103 13.21 5.75 -2.51
C VAL A 103 12.35 4.83 -1.65
N SER A 104 12.96 3.92 -0.90
CA SER A 104 12.26 3.08 0.09
C SER A 104 11.45 3.94 1.05
N ALA A 105 10.21 3.54 1.31
CA ALA A 105 9.27 4.38 2.07
C ALA A 105 9.80 4.73 3.48
N TYR A 106 10.46 3.78 4.11
CA TYR A 106 11.10 3.96 5.43
C TYR A 106 12.37 4.85 5.41
N ASN A 107 12.88 5.19 4.22
CA ASN A 107 14.02 6.10 4.01
C ASN A 107 13.61 7.49 3.50
N TYR A 108 12.33 7.81 3.52
CA TYR A 108 11.88 9.15 3.12
C TYR A 108 12.48 10.23 4.03
N PRO A 109 12.87 11.39 3.44
CA PRO A 109 13.44 12.49 4.20
C PRO A 109 12.51 13.00 5.29
N GLN A 110 12.95 13.07 6.53
CA GLN A 110 12.16 13.59 7.66
C GLN A 110 11.76 15.06 7.50
N SER A 111 12.52 15.82 6.70
CA SER A 111 12.19 17.21 6.37
C SER A 111 10.90 17.35 5.56
N ILE A 112 10.41 16.23 4.94
CA ILE A 112 9.20 16.21 4.10
C ILE A 112 8.12 15.35 4.74
N PHE A 113 8.52 14.29 5.45
CA PHE A 113 7.61 13.34 6.08
C PHE A 113 7.96 13.23 7.55
N LEU A 114 7.11 13.81 8.41
CA LEU A 114 7.30 13.74 9.87
C LEU A 114 7.27 12.30 10.38
N GLU A 115 6.36 11.50 9.83
CA GLU A 115 6.21 10.08 10.14
C GLU A 115 6.59 9.23 8.92
N LYS A 116 7.46 8.24 9.14
CA LYS A 116 7.90 7.34 8.09
C LYS A 116 6.81 6.31 7.75
N PRO A 117 6.42 6.20 6.49
CA PRO A 117 5.51 5.13 6.08
C PRO A 117 6.29 3.80 5.97
N MET A 118 6.42 3.10 7.07
CA MET A 118 7.20 1.86 7.21
C MET A 118 6.54 0.72 6.43
N PHE A 119 6.95 0.47 5.19
CA PHE A 119 6.52 -0.66 4.36
C PHE A 119 7.52 -0.93 3.24
N SER A 120 7.60 -2.18 2.78
CA SER A 120 8.34 -2.55 1.56
C SER A 120 7.45 -2.38 0.33
N ARG A 121 8.04 -2.06 -0.82
CA ARG A 121 7.30 -1.83 -2.07
C ARG A 121 6.60 -3.09 -2.57
N ALA A 122 7.21 -4.25 -2.37
CA ALA A 122 6.59 -5.53 -2.61
C ALA A 122 7.21 -6.61 -1.71
N ILE A 123 6.49 -7.71 -1.50
CA ILE A 123 7.00 -8.93 -0.87
C ILE A 123 6.83 -10.07 -1.84
N LYS A 124 7.93 -10.76 -2.15
CA LYS A 124 7.94 -12.04 -2.86
C LYS A 124 8.07 -13.16 -1.85
N PHE A 125 7.16 -14.13 -1.91
CA PHE A 125 7.14 -15.23 -0.94
C PHE A 125 6.64 -16.53 -1.54
N SER A 126 6.99 -17.62 -0.88
CA SER A 126 6.36 -18.92 -1.09
C SER A 126 5.93 -19.50 0.26
N SER A 127 4.77 -20.12 0.31
CA SER A 127 4.26 -20.78 1.50
C SER A 127 4.85 -22.17 1.67
N LYS A 128 4.99 -22.65 2.91
CA LYS A 128 5.34 -24.05 3.18
C LYS A 128 4.27 -24.97 2.56
N GLY A 129 4.72 -26.02 1.91
CA GLY A 129 3.84 -26.99 1.21
C GLY A 129 3.34 -26.51 -0.16
N SER A 130 3.78 -25.34 -0.65
CA SER A 130 3.50 -24.86 -2.01
C SER A 130 4.79 -24.72 -2.82
N THR A 131 4.71 -25.01 -4.11
CA THR A 131 5.76 -24.72 -5.10
C THR A 131 5.60 -23.32 -5.70
N ASP A 132 4.40 -22.74 -5.56
CA ASP A 132 4.07 -21.45 -6.15
C ASP A 132 4.78 -20.30 -5.42
N LYS A 133 5.37 -19.43 -6.19
CA LYS A 133 5.88 -18.15 -5.70
C LYS A 133 4.84 -17.07 -6.01
N LYS A 134 4.64 -16.20 -5.04
CA LYS A 134 3.72 -15.05 -5.14
C LYS A 134 4.47 -13.77 -4.87
N ILE A 135 4.01 -12.70 -5.50
CA ILE A 135 4.41 -11.35 -5.15
C ILE A 135 3.17 -10.54 -4.75
N VAL A 136 3.26 -9.84 -3.64
CA VAL A 136 2.26 -8.86 -3.21
C VAL A 136 2.87 -7.47 -3.31
N ILE A 137 2.20 -6.57 -4.01
CA ILE A 137 2.69 -5.24 -4.34
C ILE A 137 1.92 -4.23 -3.49
N SER A 138 2.64 -3.36 -2.81
CA SER A 138 2.09 -2.25 -2.04
C SER A 138 1.36 -1.24 -2.92
N GLY A 139 0.55 -0.39 -2.30
CA GLY A 139 -0.02 0.77 -2.97
C GLY A 139 1.07 1.57 -3.68
N THR A 140 0.95 1.66 -5.00
CA THR A 140 1.94 2.21 -5.92
C THR A 140 1.31 3.35 -6.70
N ALA A 141 1.76 4.57 -6.43
CA ALA A 141 1.26 5.79 -7.04
C ALA A 141 2.31 6.47 -7.93
N SER A 142 1.95 7.63 -8.48
CA SER A 142 2.81 8.47 -9.33
C SER A 142 3.92 9.14 -8.52
N ILE A 143 4.93 8.38 -8.10
CA ILE A 143 6.05 8.84 -7.28
C ILE A 143 7.37 8.44 -7.96
N ARG A 144 8.31 9.40 -8.08
CA ARG A 144 9.71 9.17 -8.45
C ARG A 144 10.62 9.61 -7.31
N GLY A 145 11.55 8.74 -6.93
CA GLY A 145 12.26 8.96 -5.67
C GLY A 145 11.25 9.00 -4.53
N TYR A 146 11.10 10.13 -3.89
CA TYR A 146 10.10 10.41 -2.86
C TYR A 146 9.05 11.47 -3.26
N LYS A 147 9.19 12.05 -4.48
CA LYS A 147 8.35 13.17 -4.96
C LYS A 147 7.14 12.67 -5.73
N SER A 148 5.99 13.24 -5.45
CA SER A 148 4.78 13.09 -6.27
C SER A 148 4.99 13.74 -7.65
N MET A 149 4.58 13.04 -8.70
CA MET A 149 4.75 13.49 -10.09
C MET A 149 3.40 13.79 -10.72
N HIS A 150 3.40 14.67 -11.70
CA HIS A 150 2.23 14.96 -12.56
C HIS A 150 1.01 15.43 -11.76
N GLU A 151 1.20 16.37 -10.82
CA GLU A 151 0.10 16.94 -10.04
C GLU A 151 -1.05 17.41 -10.93
N ARG A 152 -2.30 17.11 -10.52
CA ARG A 152 -3.54 17.43 -11.24
C ARG A 152 -3.74 16.74 -12.59
N GLU A 153 -2.83 15.86 -13.02
CA GLU A 153 -2.87 15.19 -14.31
C GLU A 153 -3.07 13.67 -14.14
N VAL A 154 -4.31 13.24 -13.82
CA VAL A 154 -4.62 11.84 -13.47
C VAL A 154 -4.16 10.83 -14.53
N ILE A 155 -4.24 11.17 -15.80
CA ILE A 155 -3.80 10.27 -16.90
C ILE A 155 -2.29 10.05 -16.86
N LYS A 156 -1.52 11.12 -16.67
CA LYS A 156 -0.05 11.00 -16.52
C LYS A 156 0.32 10.31 -15.22
N GLN A 157 -0.43 10.55 -14.14
CA GLN A 157 -0.24 9.82 -12.89
C GLN A 157 -0.53 8.33 -13.06
N LEU A 158 -1.58 7.95 -13.79
CA LEU A 158 -1.88 6.55 -14.08
C LEU A 158 -0.74 5.88 -14.84
N ASP A 159 -0.22 6.53 -15.88
CA ASP A 159 0.91 6.02 -16.66
C ASP A 159 2.18 5.84 -15.81
N GLU A 160 2.49 6.80 -14.92
CA GLU A 160 3.63 6.71 -14.02
C GLU A 160 3.44 5.61 -12.97
N SER A 161 2.22 5.48 -12.42
CA SER A 161 1.87 4.41 -11.49
C SER A 161 1.99 3.03 -12.13
N ILE A 162 1.55 2.89 -13.38
CA ILE A 162 1.71 1.63 -14.15
C ILE A 162 3.20 1.33 -14.39
N LYS A 163 4.03 2.33 -14.74
CA LYS A 163 5.48 2.13 -14.89
C LYS A 163 6.12 1.65 -13.58
N ASN A 164 5.75 2.25 -12.46
CA ASN A 164 6.24 1.83 -11.15
C ASN A 164 5.76 0.42 -10.78
N TYR A 165 4.51 0.08 -11.08
CA TYR A 165 3.93 -1.24 -10.82
C TYR A 165 4.58 -2.35 -11.67
N LYS A 166 4.89 -2.06 -12.94
CA LYS A 166 5.56 -2.98 -13.86
C LYS A 166 6.99 -3.35 -13.46
N MET A 167 7.62 -2.62 -12.55
CA MET A 167 8.92 -2.99 -11.99
C MET A 167 8.88 -4.31 -11.21
N PHE A 168 7.72 -4.71 -10.73
CA PHE A 168 7.55 -5.92 -9.90
C PHE A 168 7.03 -7.12 -10.69
N ILE A 169 6.27 -6.87 -11.76
CA ILE A 169 5.65 -7.90 -12.59
C ILE A 169 5.62 -7.47 -14.05
N GLU A 170 5.85 -8.43 -14.94
CA GLU A 170 5.65 -8.23 -16.36
C GLU A 170 4.18 -8.51 -16.69
N LEU A 171 3.41 -7.45 -16.94
CA LEU A 171 1.96 -7.55 -17.19
C LEU A 171 1.60 -8.32 -18.49
N ASP A 172 2.58 -8.49 -19.39
CA ASP A 172 2.39 -9.16 -20.69
C ASP A 172 2.62 -10.68 -20.66
N LYS A 173 3.19 -11.20 -19.58
CA LYS A 173 3.35 -12.65 -19.39
C LYS A 173 2.03 -13.26 -18.91
N ASN A 174 1.83 -14.57 -19.17
CA ASN A 174 0.67 -15.34 -18.69
C ASN A 174 0.67 -15.51 -17.15
N ILE A 175 0.98 -14.46 -16.44
CA ILE A 175 1.00 -14.39 -15.00
C ILE A 175 -0.42 -14.04 -14.54
N SER A 176 -1.03 -14.95 -13.77
CA SER A 176 -2.29 -14.63 -13.11
C SER A 176 -2.05 -13.55 -12.07
N ASN A 177 -2.60 -12.36 -12.29
CA ASN A 177 -2.59 -11.32 -11.28
C ASN A 177 -4.00 -10.77 -11.04
N VAL A 178 -4.19 -10.23 -9.84
CA VAL A 178 -5.37 -9.45 -9.48
C VAL A 178 -4.89 -8.11 -8.93
N SER A 179 -5.35 -7.04 -9.54
CA SER A 179 -4.98 -5.68 -9.15
C SER A 179 -6.19 -4.90 -8.66
N ARG A 180 -5.95 -3.98 -7.72
CA ARG A 180 -6.91 -2.95 -7.33
C ARG A 180 -6.35 -1.61 -7.75
N VAL A 181 -7.18 -0.81 -8.38
CA VAL A 181 -6.86 0.55 -8.79
C VAL A 181 -7.76 1.50 -8.01
N TYR A 182 -7.17 2.37 -7.23
CA TYR A 182 -7.90 3.37 -6.45
C TYR A 182 -7.84 4.70 -7.16
N LEU A 183 -9.00 5.30 -7.39
CA LEU A 183 -9.15 6.58 -8.07
C LEU A 183 -9.73 7.60 -7.10
N SER A 184 -9.10 8.76 -7.02
CA SER A 184 -9.64 9.90 -6.26
C SER A 184 -11.03 10.29 -6.78
N LYS A 185 -11.97 10.54 -5.86
CA LYS A 185 -13.34 10.95 -6.17
C LYS A 185 -13.41 12.14 -7.13
N SER A 186 -12.47 13.07 -7.03
CA SER A 186 -12.37 14.23 -7.91
C SER A 186 -12.12 13.89 -9.38
N GLN A 187 -11.71 12.65 -9.71
CA GLN A 187 -11.29 12.20 -11.04
C GLN A 187 -12.30 11.27 -11.72
N VAL A 188 -13.46 11.05 -11.14
CA VAL A 188 -14.50 10.15 -11.70
C VAL A 188 -14.95 10.57 -13.10
N TYR A 189 -14.89 11.85 -13.44
CA TYR A 189 -15.19 12.35 -14.79
C TYR A 189 -14.22 11.84 -15.87
N LYS A 190 -13.05 11.34 -15.49
CA LYS A 190 -12.05 10.70 -16.39
C LYS A 190 -12.16 9.18 -16.47
N TYR A 191 -13.21 8.61 -15.91
CA TYR A 191 -13.39 7.16 -15.79
C TYR A 191 -13.21 6.43 -17.13
N ALA A 192 -13.81 6.92 -18.21
CA ALA A 192 -13.73 6.29 -19.53
C ALA A 192 -12.29 6.22 -20.08
N ASP A 193 -11.53 7.32 -19.95
CA ASP A 193 -10.14 7.39 -20.38
C ASP A 193 -9.26 6.45 -19.55
N ILE A 194 -9.51 6.39 -18.23
CA ILE A 194 -8.81 5.53 -17.29
C ILE A 194 -9.05 4.06 -17.62
N ILE A 195 -10.30 3.64 -17.83
CA ILE A 195 -10.65 2.26 -18.22
C ILE A 195 -9.97 1.88 -19.53
N LYS A 196 -9.92 2.76 -20.52
CA LYS A 196 -9.24 2.51 -21.79
C LYS A 196 -7.74 2.21 -21.57
N ILE A 197 -7.07 2.97 -20.72
CA ILE A 197 -5.64 2.77 -20.40
C ILE A 197 -5.46 1.48 -19.60
N LEU A 198 -6.31 1.22 -18.61
CA LEU A 198 -6.24 0.00 -17.80
C LEU A 198 -6.46 -1.24 -18.68
N ASN A 199 -7.46 -1.26 -19.54
CA ASN A 199 -7.70 -2.36 -20.47
C ASN A 199 -6.53 -2.63 -21.41
N LYS A 200 -5.85 -1.57 -21.88
CA LYS A 200 -4.63 -1.70 -22.70
C LYS A 200 -3.48 -2.34 -21.92
N ASN A 201 -3.30 -1.97 -20.64
CA ASN A 201 -2.17 -2.42 -19.83
C ASN A 201 -2.43 -3.72 -19.07
N PHE A 202 -3.69 -4.02 -18.72
CA PHE A 202 -4.11 -5.17 -17.93
C PHE A 202 -5.01 -6.13 -18.73
N SER A 203 -4.89 -6.16 -20.06
CA SER A 203 -5.78 -6.90 -20.95
C SER A 203 -5.90 -8.40 -20.65
N LYS A 204 -4.85 -9.00 -20.10
CA LYS A 204 -4.80 -10.42 -19.69
C LYS A 204 -4.97 -10.62 -18.17
N ASN A 205 -5.13 -9.55 -17.43
CA ASN A 205 -5.12 -9.53 -15.97
C ASN A 205 -6.42 -8.94 -15.44
N LYS A 206 -6.82 -9.40 -14.27
CA LYS A 206 -8.04 -8.89 -13.63
C LYS A 206 -7.71 -7.67 -12.80
N TYR A 207 -8.49 -6.61 -12.95
CA TYR A 207 -8.42 -5.46 -12.05
C TYR A 207 -9.81 -5.04 -11.59
N ILE A 208 -9.86 -4.36 -10.45
CA ILE A 208 -11.05 -3.71 -9.92
C ILE A 208 -10.72 -2.24 -9.77
N LEU A 209 -11.54 -1.36 -10.35
CA LEU A 209 -11.42 0.08 -10.18
C LEU A 209 -12.36 0.52 -9.06
N MET A 210 -11.80 1.17 -8.06
CA MET A 210 -12.51 1.62 -6.85
C MET A 210 -12.23 3.09 -6.58
N GLN A 211 -13.13 3.73 -5.87
CA GLN A 211 -12.95 5.08 -5.36
C GLN A 211 -12.19 5.06 -4.03
N GLY A 212 -11.25 6.00 -3.83
CA GLY A 212 -10.53 6.13 -2.57
C GLY A 212 -9.72 7.42 -2.47
N GLU A 213 -9.53 7.92 -1.26
CA GLU A 213 -8.61 9.02 -0.98
C GLU A 213 -7.20 8.44 -0.79
N LEU A 214 -6.20 9.04 -1.44
CA LEU A 214 -4.82 8.56 -1.36
C LEU A 214 -4.08 9.23 -0.19
N CYS A 215 -2.92 8.68 0.16
CA CYS A 215 -2.11 9.12 1.29
C CYS A 215 -1.50 10.54 1.15
N ARG A 216 -1.58 11.14 -0.05
CA ARG A 216 -1.19 12.54 -0.32
C ARG A 216 -2.25 13.21 -1.16
N LYS A 217 -2.53 14.47 -0.88
CA LYS A 217 -3.60 15.26 -1.53
C LYS A 217 -3.43 15.39 -3.05
N GLU A 218 -2.19 15.48 -3.52
CA GLU A 218 -1.85 15.62 -4.93
C GLU A 218 -1.87 14.31 -5.71
N LEU A 219 -1.94 13.15 -5.05
CA LEU A 219 -2.05 11.86 -5.70
C LEU A 219 -3.51 11.55 -6.04
N LEU A 220 -3.74 11.10 -7.27
CA LEU A 220 -5.07 10.92 -7.85
C LEU A 220 -5.39 9.48 -8.19
N VAL A 221 -4.37 8.61 -8.30
CA VAL A 221 -4.52 7.20 -8.63
C VAL A 221 -3.41 6.37 -7.98
N GLU A 222 -3.77 5.17 -7.50
CA GLU A 222 -2.87 4.20 -6.88
C GLU A 222 -3.22 2.79 -7.34
N ILE A 223 -2.21 1.94 -7.54
CA ILE A 223 -2.37 0.55 -7.98
C ILE A 223 -1.70 -0.37 -6.96
N GLU A 224 -2.38 -1.43 -6.58
CA GLU A 224 -1.81 -2.53 -5.81
C GLU A 224 -2.16 -3.88 -6.44
N GLY A 225 -1.51 -4.96 -6.01
CA GLY A 225 -1.89 -6.25 -6.54
C GLY A 225 -1.20 -7.45 -5.90
N ILE A 226 -1.65 -8.61 -6.36
CA ILE A 226 -1.06 -9.92 -6.04
C ILE A 226 -0.90 -10.67 -7.35
N ALA A 227 0.26 -11.27 -7.57
CA ALA A 227 0.55 -12.08 -8.75
C ALA A 227 1.25 -13.40 -8.36
N ASN A 228 1.07 -14.42 -9.19
CA ASN A 228 1.94 -15.59 -9.19
C ASN A 228 3.19 -15.27 -10.03
N VAL A 229 4.37 -15.69 -9.63
CA VAL A 229 5.66 -15.41 -10.28
C VAL A 229 6.56 -16.62 -10.31
#